data_564a265fbfb456ccb927f252ffa4d5d0
#
_entry.id   564a265fbfb456ccb927f252ffa4d5d0
#
_cell.length_a   1.000
_cell.length_b   1.000
_cell.length_c   1.000
_cell.angle_alpha   90.00
_cell.angle_beta   90.00
_cell.angle_gamma   90.00
#
_symmetry.space_group_name_H-M   'P 1'
#
loop_
_entity.id
_entity.type
_entity.pdbx_description
1 polymer ?
#
loop_
_entity_poly.entity_id
_entity_poly.type
_entity_poly.pdbx_seq_one_letter_code
_entity_poly.pdbx_strand_id
1 'polypeptide(L)'
;MADAFENILGQPQVREFLRATVASGRVSHAYLFCGPAGSNKTLAALAFAQGIMCPKGPKGPRGGNCGACDTCGRIMRKKHPDVRMFEPEGAAGYLVEQVRGIVADTALAPIQADRKVYILDRVDLLGVQAANAFLKTLEEPPADVVLILLARTRESVLPTIVSRCQVVPFRTIPVSEAAGIVVQNSGASPEQARVALQACDGSITRAVEFLKSKERLEFRARVLEVLACLRRADDWDVIGFAADLVVRVKLPLDTVRAEQEAELAENADFLAKSAIRQIEARNKRQLTAKTAESLRQLTGITRSWLRDVMAQAAGAPDQVVNADVRPSIEEAAARTDSARAAAAIAAVRRCDAAISYNVSPETCIDAMLLEVRDILYGRALPNAAPRAYAR
;
A
#
# COMPACT_ATOMS: atom_id res chain seq x y z
N MET A 1 16.21 -5.17 -24.69
CA MET A 1 14.76 -5.15 -24.51
C MET A 1 14.49 -5.29 -23.03
N ALA A 2 13.79 -4.35 -22.41
CA ALA A 2 13.48 -4.41 -21.00
C ALA A 2 12.46 -5.54 -20.75
N ASP A 3 12.86 -6.52 -19.97
CA ASP A 3 11.98 -7.59 -19.52
C ASP A 3 11.26 -7.11 -18.27
N ALA A 4 9.91 -7.09 -18.26
CA ALA A 4 9.17 -6.62 -17.09
C ALA A 4 9.40 -7.47 -15.83
N PHE A 5 9.88 -8.70 -15.95
CA PHE A 5 10.30 -9.51 -14.81
C PHE A 5 11.54 -8.92 -14.09
N GLU A 6 12.35 -8.10 -14.76
CA GLU A 6 13.45 -7.37 -14.10
C GLU A 6 12.94 -6.38 -13.02
N ASN A 7 11.68 -5.95 -13.11
CA ASN A 7 11.03 -5.13 -12.09
C ASN A 7 10.68 -5.90 -10.81
N ILE A 8 10.81 -7.24 -10.78
CA ILE A 8 10.64 -8.06 -9.57
C ILE A 8 11.93 -8.00 -8.75
N LEU A 9 12.12 -6.88 -8.08
CA LEU A 9 13.32 -6.55 -7.34
C LEU A 9 13.39 -7.34 -6.03
N GLY A 10 14.59 -7.82 -5.65
CA GLY A 10 14.82 -8.51 -4.39
C GLY A 10 14.24 -9.93 -4.28
N GLN A 11 13.70 -10.50 -5.37
CA GLN A 11 13.04 -11.82 -5.39
C GLN A 11 13.52 -12.68 -6.58
N PRO A 12 14.80 -13.03 -6.66
CA PRO A 12 15.33 -13.70 -7.84
C PRO A 12 14.68 -15.05 -8.12
N GLN A 13 14.40 -15.86 -7.09
CA GLN A 13 13.74 -17.16 -7.24
C GLN A 13 12.32 -17.04 -7.76
N VAL A 14 11.53 -16.08 -7.24
CA VAL A 14 10.17 -15.80 -7.73
C VAL A 14 10.22 -15.33 -9.18
N ARG A 15 11.16 -14.45 -9.51
CA ARG A 15 11.36 -13.95 -10.87
C ARG A 15 11.59 -15.10 -11.86
N GLU A 16 12.52 -15.99 -11.56
CA GLU A 16 12.83 -17.12 -12.41
C GLU A 16 11.64 -18.11 -12.51
N PHE A 17 10.96 -18.38 -11.40
CA PHE A 17 9.78 -19.23 -11.38
C PHE A 17 8.67 -18.67 -12.28
N LEU A 18 8.31 -17.38 -12.15
CA LEU A 18 7.26 -16.76 -12.95
C LEU A 18 7.64 -16.69 -14.44
N ARG A 19 8.92 -16.40 -14.74
CA ARG A 19 9.46 -16.40 -16.10
C ARG A 19 9.34 -17.78 -16.74
N ALA A 20 9.79 -18.83 -16.03
CA ALA A 20 9.71 -20.21 -16.52
C ALA A 20 8.25 -20.67 -16.72
N THR A 21 7.34 -20.26 -15.83
CA THR A 21 5.91 -20.56 -15.94
C THR A 21 5.32 -19.97 -17.23
N VAL A 22 5.61 -18.70 -17.53
CA VAL A 22 5.15 -18.06 -18.77
C VAL A 22 5.80 -18.69 -20.00
N ALA A 23 7.10 -18.96 -19.95
CA ALA A 23 7.85 -19.56 -21.05
C ALA A 23 7.35 -20.96 -21.43
N SER A 24 6.96 -21.76 -20.43
CA SER A 24 6.42 -23.10 -20.64
C SER A 24 4.97 -23.12 -21.12
N GLY A 25 4.26 -21.99 -21.04
CA GLY A 25 2.82 -21.89 -21.33
C GLY A 25 1.93 -22.61 -20.30
N ARG A 26 2.51 -23.16 -19.22
CA ARG A 26 1.79 -23.90 -18.17
C ARG A 26 1.37 -22.99 -17.03
N VAL A 27 0.52 -22.02 -17.35
CA VAL A 27 -0.02 -21.08 -16.35
C VAL A 27 -1.18 -21.74 -15.61
N SER A 28 -1.06 -21.88 -14.29
CA SER A 28 -2.15 -22.36 -13.42
C SER A 28 -3.28 -21.33 -13.38
N HIS A 29 -4.48 -21.77 -13.05
CA HIS A 29 -5.65 -20.91 -12.91
C HIS A 29 -5.59 -19.99 -11.69
N ALA A 30 -4.90 -20.39 -10.63
CA ALA A 30 -4.80 -19.58 -9.40
C ALA A 30 -3.42 -19.63 -8.75
N TYR A 31 -2.93 -18.48 -8.34
CA TYR A 31 -1.68 -18.29 -7.61
C TYR A 31 -1.95 -17.57 -6.29
N LEU A 32 -1.22 -17.95 -5.23
CA LEU A 32 -1.22 -17.26 -3.96
C LEU A 32 0.20 -16.76 -3.66
N PHE A 33 0.41 -15.45 -3.81
CA PHE A 33 1.67 -14.77 -3.50
C PHE A 33 1.69 -14.40 -2.02
N CYS A 34 2.51 -15.09 -1.23
CA CYS A 34 2.61 -14.89 0.22
C CYS A 34 3.93 -14.25 0.60
N GLY A 35 3.91 -13.22 1.43
CA GLY A 35 5.11 -12.58 1.97
C GLY A 35 4.82 -11.27 2.68
N PRO A 36 5.79 -10.74 3.44
CA PRO A 36 5.62 -9.52 4.23
C PRO A 36 5.31 -8.29 3.37
N ALA A 37 4.88 -7.21 4.01
CA ALA A 37 4.77 -5.91 3.35
C ALA A 37 6.15 -5.52 2.77
N GLY A 38 6.15 -4.85 1.62
CA GLY A 38 7.41 -4.46 0.96
C GLY A 38 8.13 -5.53 0.14
N SER A 39 7.66 -6.79 0.14
CA SER A 39 8.30 -7.88 -0.61
C SER A 39 8.04 -7.87 -2.13
N ASN A 40 7.48 -6.81 -2.69
CA ASN A 40 7.23 -6.61 -4.13
C ASN A 40 6.17 -7.52 -4.78
N LYS A 41 5.25 -8.10 -4.00
CA LYS A 41 4.19 -8.99 -4.51
C LYS A 41 3.34 -8.35 -5.61
N THR A 42 2.91 -7.10 -5.40
CA THR A 42 2.04 -6.40 -6.36
C THR A 42 2.74 -6.16 -7.70
N LEU A 43 4.03 -5.74 -7.68
CA LEU A 43 4.80 -5.60 -8.92
C LEU A 43 5.03 -6.95 -9.61
N ALA A 44 5.29 -8.00 -8.83
CA ALA A 44 5.43 -9.35 -9.37
C ALA A 44 4.13 -9.84 -10.02
N ALA A 45 2.96 -9.55 -9.41
CA ALA A 45 1.65 -9.87 -9.99
C ALA A 45 1.40 -9.13 -11.31
N LEU A 46 1.72 -7.82 -11.36
CA LEU A 46 1.62 -7.04 -12.60
C LEU A 46 2.59 -7.52 -13.67
N ALA A 47 3.85 -7.81 -13.32
CA ALA A 47 4.84 -8.35 -14.26
C ALA A 47 4.42 -9.74 -14.78
N PHE A 48 3.82 -10.56 -13.92
CA PHE A 48 3.29 -11.86 -14.32
C PHE A 48 2.08 -11.72 -15.24
N ALA A 49 1.16 -10.79 -14.95
CA ALA A 49 0.06 -10.45 -15.84
C ALA A 49 0.58 -9.96 -17.21
N GLN A 50 1.64 -9.12 -17.22
CA GLN A 50 2.28 -8.73 -18.49
C GLN A 50 2.86 -9.95 -19.24
N GLY A 51 3.48 -10.89 -18.53
CA GLY A 51 4.01 -12.11 -19.12
C GLY A 51 2.92 -12.97 -19.78
N ILE A 52 1.76 -13.09 -19.14
CA ILE A 52 0.60 -13.85 -19.64
C ILE A 52 -0.05 -13.17 -20.86
N MET A 53 -0.15 -11.85 -20.84
CA MET A 53 -0.99 -11.04 -21.73
C MET A 53 -0.21 -10.38 -22.88
N CYS A 54 1.12 -10.38 -22.85
CA CYS A 54 1.93 -9.65 -23.83
C CYS A 54 1.84 -10.29 -25.23
N PRO A 55 1.34 -9.59 -26.26
CA PRO A 55 1.24 -10.14 -27.61
C PRO A 55 2.62 -10.41 -28.25
N LYS A 56 3.67 -9.76 -27.73
CA LYS A 56 5.07 -9.99 -28.09
C LYS A 56 5.74 -11.03 -27.19
N GLY A 57 4.90 -11.70 -26.36
CA GLY A 57 5.29 -12.64 -25.31
C GLY A 57 5.95 -13.91 -25.82
N PRO A 58 6.00 -15.00 -25.08
CA PRO A 58 7.13 -15.88 -24.79
C PRO A 58 7.78 -16.60 -25.98
N LYS A 59 7.61 -16.13 -27.19
CA LYS A 59 8.19 -16.71 -28.43
C LYS A 59 9.72 -16.53 -28.55
N GLY A 60 10.36 -15.87 -27.58
CA GLY A 60 11.81 -15.70 -27.53
C GLY A 60 12.48 -16.70 -26.57
N PRO A 61 13.76 -17.00 -26.74
CA PRO A 61 14.51 -17.98 -25.94
C PRO A 61 14.61 -17.63 -24.44
N ARG A 62 14.08 -16.49 -23.99
CA ARG A 62 14.07 -16.04 -22.59
C ARG A 62 12.69 -15.99 -21.95
N GLY A 63 11.61 -16.39 -22.68
CA GLY A 63 10.25 -16.51 -22.11
C GLY A 63 9.82 -15.30 -21.28
N GLY A 64 9.89 -14.11 -21.85
CA GLY A 64 9.57 -12.87 -21.13
C GLY A 64 8.49 -12.05 -21.82
N ASN A 65 8.07 -10.98 -21.15
CA ASN A 65 7.25 -9.95 -21.75
C ASN A 65 8.14 -8.79 -22.23
N CYS A 66 7.66 -8.00 -23.18
CA CYS A 66 8.50 -6.93 -23.76
C CYS A 66 8.58 -5.67 -22.86
N GLY A 67 7.75 -5.55 -21.82
CA GLY A 67 7.70 -4.39 -20.91
C GLY A 67 7.35 -3.04 -21.56
N ALA A 68 7.31 -2.97 -22.90
CA ALA A 68 7.29 -1.71 -23.63
C ALA A 68 6.09 -1.53 -24.59
N CYS A 69 5.32 -2.59 -24.90
CA CYS A 69 4.14 -2.45 -25.77
C CYS A 69 2.97 -1.79 -25.02
N ASP A 70 1.96 -1.37 -25.76
CA ASP A 70 0.78 -0.72 -25.19
C ASP A 70 0.08 -1.59 -24.14
N THR A 71 -0.10 -2.88 -24.40
CA THR A 71 -0.63 -3.87 -23.44
C THR A 71 0.18 -3.86 -22.14
N CYS A 72 1.50 -4.00 -22.22
CA CYS A 72 2.37 -3.97 -21.04
C CYS A 72 2.29 -2.63 -20.29
N GLY A 73 2.27 -1.52 -21.02
CA GLY A 73 2.13 -0.18 -20.46
C GLY A 73 0.78 0.03 -19.75
N ARG A 74 -0.33 -0.44 -20.33
CA ARG A 74 -1.67 -0.37 -19.70
C ARG A 74 -1.75 -1.22 -18.45
N ILE A 75 -1.17 -2.43 -18.45
CA ILE A 75 -1.15 -3.31 -17.26
C ILE A 75 -0.40 -2.62 -16.11
N MET A 76 0.79 -2.06 -16.36
CA MET A 76 1.54 -1.35 -15.32
C MET A 76 0.80 -0.14 -14.76
N ARG A 77 0.06 0.58 -15.60
CA ARG A 77 -0.81 1.69 -15.16
C ARG A 77 -2.15 1.24 -14.58
N LYS A 78 -2.40 -0.09 -14.45
CA LYS A 78 -3.67 -0.67 -13.97
C LYS A 78 -4.89 -0.22 -14.82
N LYS A 79 -4.69 -0.01 -16.12
CA LYS A 79 -5.71 0.49 -17.06
C LYS A 79 -6.06 -0.52 -18.18
N HIS A 80 -5.59 -1.76 -18.10
CA HIS A 80 -5.95 -2.79 -19.06
C HIS A 80 -7.32 -3.37 -18.75
N PRO A 81 -8.27 -3.49 -19.71
CA PRO A 81 -9.64 -3.94 -19.42
C PRO A 81 -9.70 -5.37 -18.89
N ASP A 82 -8.82 -6.25 -19.39
CA ASP A 82 -8.77 -7.67 -19.03
C ASP A 82 -7.78 -7.97 -17.88
N VAL A 83 -7.16 -6.94 -17.26
CA VAL A 83 -6.36 -7.09 -16.03
C VAL A 83 -6.95 -6.20 -14.96
N ARG A 84 -7.63 -6.82 -14.01
CA ARG A 84 -8.35 -6.11 -12.96
C ARG A 84 -7.69 -6.33 -11.61
N MET A 85 -7.49 -5.25 -10.89
CA MET A 85 -6.95 -5.28 -9.53
C MET A 85 -8.02 -4.85 -8.53
N PHE A 86 -8.17 -5.65 -7.46
CA PHE A 86 -9.13 -5.42 -6.40
C PHE A 86 -8.41 -5.35 -5.06
N GLU A 87 -8.88 -4.42 -4.24
CA GLU A 87 -8.50 -4.23 -2.85
C GLU A 87 -9.76 -4.33 -1.99
N PRO A 88 -9.67 -4.65 -0.68
CA PRO A 88 -10.83 -4.66 0.18
C PRO A 88 -11.56 -3.32 0.18
N GLU A 89 -12.89 -3.33 -0.05
CA GLU A 89 -13.73 -2.13 -0.04
C GLU A 89 -14.34 -1.86 1.34
N GLY A 90 -14.43 -2.88 2.19
CA GLY A 90 -14.95 -2.75 3.56
C GLY A 90 -13.85 -2.39 4.55
N ALA A 91 -14.22 -1.70 5.63
CA ALA A 91 -13.29 -1.33 6.70
C ALA A 91 -12.56 -2.55 7.33
N ALA A 92 -13.27 -3.69 7.43
CA ALA A 92 -12.73 -4.93 8.00
C ALA A 92 -12.19 -5.92 6.96
N GLY A 93 -12.38 -5.65 5.64
CA GLY A 93 -11.95 -6.56 4.58
C GLY A 93 -12.86 -6.54 3.36
N TYR A 94 -12.84 -7.62 2.59
CA TYR A 94 -13.68 -7.77 1.40
C TYR A 94 -15.16 -7.91 1.76
N LEU A 95 -16.00 -7.13 1.09
CA LEU A 95 -17.46 -7.28 1.19
C LEU A 95 -17.92 -8.51 0.37
N VAL A 96 -18.96 -9.19 0.83
CA VAL A 96 -19.52 -10.36 0.11
C VAL A 96 -20.02 -9.96 -1.28
N GLU A 97 -20.70 -8.81 -1.39
CA GLU A 97 -21.15 -8.25 -2.67
C GLU A 97 -19.98 -7.93 -3.61
N GLN A 98 -18.89 -7.41 -3.08
CA GLN A 98 -17.67 -7.17 -3.87
C GLN A 98 -17.16 -8.46 -4.48
N VAL A 99 -17.05 -9.52 -3.68
CA VAL A 99 -16.57 -10.83 -4.15
C VAL A 99 -17.54 -11.45 -5.15
N ARG A 100 -18.85 -11.36 -4.91
CA ARG A 100 -19.88 -11.80 -5.88
C ARG A 100 -19.77 -11.06 -7.21
N GLY A 101 -19.50 -9.74 -7.16
CA GLY A 101 -19.25 -8.93 -8.36
C GLY A 101 -18.00 -9.40 -9.13
N ILE A 102 -16.91 -9.73 -8.42
CA ILE A 102 -15.70 -10.28 -9.02
C ILE A 102 -16.00 -11.64 -9.69
N VAL A 103 -16.71 -12.53 -9.00
CA VAL A 103 -17.11 -13.85 -9.52
C VAL A 103 -17.99 -13.71 -10.77
N ALA A 104 -18.97 -12.82 -10.75
CA ALA A 104 -19.82 -12.58 -11.93
C ALA A 104 -19.02 -12.04 -13.12
N ASP A 105 -18.03 -11.17 -12.87
CA ASP A 105 -17.15 -10.63 -13.92
C ASP A 105 -16.21 -11.69 -14.51
N THR A 106 -15.81 -12.71 -13.74
CA THR A 106 -14.97 -13.81 -14.26
C THR A 106 -15.70 -14.64 -15.31
N ALA A 107 -17.03 -14.70 -15.27
CA ALA A 107 -17.85 -15.43 -16.24
C ALA A 107 -18.00 -14.70 -17.58
N LEU A 108 -17.62 -13.42 -17.68
CA LEU A 108 -17.67 -12.65 -18.92
C LEU A 108 -16.44 -12.92 -19.77
N ALA A 109 -16.61 -12.96 -21.10
CA ALA A 109 -15.51 -13.11 -22.04
C ALA A 109 -14.48 -11.96 -21.92
N PRO A 110 -13.19 -12.18 -22.24
CA PRO A 110 -12.20 -11.12 -22.38
C PRO A 110 -12.62 -10.08 -23.42
N ILE A 111 -12.18 -8.83 -23.23
CA ILE A 111 -12.53 -7.69 -24.12
C ILE A 111 -11.49 -7.52 -25.23
N GLN A 112 -10.22 -7.59 -24.94
CA GLN A 112 -9.12 -7.30 -25.87
C GLN A 112 -8.09 -8.42 -25.98
N ALA A 113 -7.96 -9.27 -24.98
CA ALA A 113 -6.96 -10.32 -24.90
C ALA A 113 -7.59 -11.71 -24.92
N ASP A 114 -6.75 -12.75 -25.04
CA ASP A 114 -7.21 -14.14 -25.00
C ASP A 114 -7.53 -14.64 -23.58
N ARG A 115 -7.15 -13.87 -22.56
CA ARG A 115 -7.32 -14.22 -21.14
C ARG A 115 -7.64 -13.00 -20.29
N LYS A 116 -8.23 -13.24 -19.11
CA LYS A 116 -8.44 -12.25 -18.05
C LYS A 116 -7.57 -12.58 -16.86
N VAL A 117 -6.97 -11.56 -16.25
CA VAL A 117 -6.16 -11.69 -15.05
C VAL A 117 -6.80 -10.86 -13.92
N TYR A 118 -7.07 -11.51 -12.81
CA TYR A 118 -7.61 -10.88 -11.61
C TYR A 118 -6.57 -10.88 -10.51
N ILE A 119 -6.19 -9.71 -10.03
CA ILE A 119 -5.26 -9.53 -8.91
C ILE A 119 -6.07 -9.09 -7.70
N LEU A 120 -6.13 -9.90 -6.66
CA LEU A 120 -6.82 -9.58 -5.40
C LEU A 120 -5.77 -9.32 -4.32
N ASP A 121 -5.67 -8.07 -3.87
CA ASP A 121 -4.74 -7.71 -2.81
C ASP A 121 -5.35 -8.00 -1.43
N ARG A 122 -4.51 -8.37 -0.47
CA ARG A 122 -4.88 -8.62 0.92
C ARG A 122 -6.02 -9.63 1.09
N VAL A 123 -5.91 -10.77 0.42
CA VAL A 123 -6.89 -11.86 0.59
C VAL A 123 -6.86 -12.48 2.00
N ASP A 124 -5.87 -12.15 2.82
CA ASP A 124 -5.88 -12.38 4.28
C ASP A 124 -7.04 -11.66 4.99
N LEU A 125 -7.70 -10.70 4.35
CA LEU A 125 -8.91 -10.01 4.82
C LEU A 125 -10.21 -10.53 4.16
N LEU A 126 -10.17 -11.68 3.50
CA LEU A 126 -11.39 -12.37 3.07
C LEU A 126 -12.04 -13.06 4.27
N GLY A 127 -13.15 -12.50 4.75
CA GLY A 127 -13.97 -13.20 5.75
C GLY A 127 -14.58 -14.51 5.21
N VAL A 128 -14.97 -15.40 6.07
CA VAL A 128 -15.46 -16.75 5.72
C VAL A 128 -16.60 -16.71 4.67
N GLN A 129 -17.55 -15.80 4.82
CA GLN A 129 -18.67 -15.68 3.88
C GLN A 129 -18.23 -15.22 2.48
N ALA A 130 -17.32 -14.23 2.41
CA ALA A 130 -16.75 -13.75 1.16
C ALA A 130 -15.88 -14.83 0.49
N ALA A 131 -15.08 -15.56 1.29
CA ALA A 131 -14.29 -16.67 0.81
C ALA A 131 -15.15 -17.79 0.21
N ASN A 132 -16.24 -18.20 0.90
CA ASN A 132 -17.15 -19.23 0.40
C ASN A 132 -17.78 -18.85 -0.95
N ALA A 133 -18.10 -17.57 -1.15
CA ALA A 133 -18.59 -17.10 -2.46
C ALA A 133 -17.55 -17.24 -3.58
N PHE A 134 -16.26 -17.28 -3.24
CA PHE A 134 -15.15 -17.38 -4.18
C PHE A 134 -14.69 -18.81 -4.48
N LEU A 135 -14.97 -19.77 -3.55
CA LEU A 135 -14.48 -21.15 -3.64
C LEU A 135 -14.88 -21.83 -4.94
N LYS A 136 -16.12 -21.67 -5.41
CA LYS A 136 -16.59 -22.30 -6.65
C LYS A 136 -15.76 -21.85 -7.86
N THR A 137 -15.41 -20.55 -7.94
CA THR A 137 -14.57 -20.01 -9.01
C THR A 137 -13.12 -20.52 -8.92
N LEU A 138 -12.63 -20.82 -7.70
CA LEU A 138 -11.30 -21.43 -7.53
C LEU A 138 -11.28 -22.92 -7.87
N GLU A 139 -12.40 -23.63 -7.71
CA GLU A 139 -12.53 -25.06 -8.03
C GLU A 139 -12.73 -25.28 -9.52
N GLU A 140 -13.62 -24.50 -10.12
CA GLU A 140 -14.01 -24.60 -11.53
C GLU A 140 -13.85 -23.22 -12.21
N PRO A 141 -12.60 -22.75 -12.39
CA PRO A 141 -12.38 -21.46 -13.01
C PRO A 141 -12.74 -21.49 -14.50
N PRO A 142 -13.27 -20.39 -15.07
CA PRO A 142 -13.36 -20.27 -16.52
C PRO A 142 -12.00 -20.44 -17.18
N ALA A 143 -11.95 -21.08 -18.36
CA ALA A 143 -10.71 -21.49 -19.03
C ALA A 143 -9.72 -20.35 -19.29
N ASP A 144 -10.26 -19.13 -19.49
CA ASP A 144 -9.49 -17.94 -19.86
C ASP A 144 -9.17 -17.02 -18.65
N VAL A 145 -9.36 -17.50 -17.42
CA VAL A 145 -9.20 -16.71 -16.21
C VAL A 145 -7.97 -17.16 -15.43
N VAL A 146 -7.14 -16.18 -15.01
CA VAL A 146 -6.04 -16.39 -14.08
C VAL A 146 -6.24 -15.51 -12.84
N LEU A 147 -6.23 -16.14 -11.68
CA LEU A 147 -6.40 -15.49 -10.38
C LEU A 147 -5.04 -15.36 -9.69
N ILE A 148 -4.68 -14.15 -9.26
CA ILE A 148 -3.45 -13.87 -8.50
C ILE A 148 -3.84 -13.26 -7.17
N LEU A 149 -3.74 -14.03 -6.11
CA LEU A 149 -4.12 -13.67 -4.75
C LEU A 149 -2.87 -13.21 -3.99
N LEU A 150 -2.92 -12.04 -3.33
CA LEU A 150 -1.80 -11.52 -2.56
C LEU A 150 -2.15 -11.55 -1.08
N ALA A 151 -1.26 -12.13 -0.26
CA ALA A 151 -1.43 -12.23 1.20
C ALA A 151 -0.13 -11.88 1.94
N ARG A 152 -0.25 -11.58 3.24
CA ARG A 152 0.92 -11.34 4.10
C ARG A 152 1.64 -12.62 4.46
N THR A 153 0.87 -13.64 4.84
CA THR A 153 1.40 -14.97 5.14
C THR A 153 0.44 -16.02 4.60
N ARG A 154 0.91 -17.24 4.43
CA ARG A 154 0.08 -18.37 4.00
C ARG A 154 -0.97 -18.72 5.06
N GLU A 155 -0.58 -18.64 6.32
CA GLU A 155 -1.37 -19.03 7.50
C GLU A 155 -2.53 -18.05 7.76
N SER A 156 -2.42 -16.81 7.24
CA SER A 156 -3.49 -15.81 7.35
C SER A 156 -4.62 -16.01 6.33
N VAL A 157 -4.45 -16.92 5.37
CA VAL A 157 -5.44 -17.24 4.35
C VAL A 157 -6.15 -18.55 4.69
N LEU A 158 -7.45 -18.60 4.44
CA LEU A 158 -8.25 -19.81 4.71
C LEU A 158 -7.66 -21.04 3.99
N PRO A 159 -7.50 -22.18 4.67
CA PRO A 159 -6.92 -23.39 4.09
C PRO A 159 -7.63 -23.86 2.82
N THR A 160 -8.94 -23.62 2.72
CA THR A 160 -9.77 -23.94 1.55
C THR A 160 -9.36 -23.15 0.29
N ILE A 161 -8.86 -21.93 0.43
CA ILE A 161 -8.29 -21.13 -0.67
C ILE A 161 -6.88 -21.61 -0.98
N VAL A 162 -6.05 -21.78 0.06
CA VAL A 162 -4.64 -22.18 -0.09
C VAL A 162 -4.51 -23.50 -0.86
N SER A 163 -5.39 -24.49 -0.58
CA SER A 163 -5.35 -25.81 -1.22
C SER A 163 -5.65 -25.79 -2.72
N ARG A 164 -6.23 -24.70 -3.23
CA ARG A 164 -6.61 -24.53 -4.66
C ARG A 164 -5.69 -23.58 -5.43
N CYS A 165 -4.68 -23.04 -4.77
CA CYS A 165 -3.76 -22.10 -5.36
C CYS A 165 -2.33 -22.64 -5.41
N GLN A 166 -1.61 -22.29 -6.46
CA GLN A 166 -0.16 -22.47 -6.48
C GLN A 166 0.49 -21.41 -5.60
N VAL A 167 1.07 -21.83 -4.47
CA VAL A 167 1.69 -20.91 -3.51
C VAL A 167 3.07 -20.47 -3.99
N VAL A 168 3.29 -19.16 -4.04
CA VAL A 168 4.56 -18.53 -4.39
C VAL A 168 5.05 -17.72 -3.19
N PRO A 169 6.06 -18.21 -2.46
CA PRO A 169 6.57 -17.53 -1.28
C PRO A 169 7.51 -16.38 -1.65
N PHE A 170 7.27 -15.21 -1.04
CA PHE A 170 8.14 -14.04 -1.15
C PHE A 170 8.92 -13.86 0.14
N ARG A 171 10.25 -13.76 0.04
CA ARG A 171 11.13 -13.54 1.19
C ARG A 171 11.07 -12.09 1.69
N THR A 172 11.43 -11.88 2.93
CA THR A 172 11.79 -10.55 3.42
C THR A 172 13.06 -10.08 2.72
N ILE A 173 13.05 -8.86 2.19
CA ILE A 173 14.22 -8.26 1.56
C ILE A 173 15.02 -7.55 2.66
N PRO A 174 16.29 -7.88 2.90
CA PRO A 174 17.13 -7.17 3.86
C PRO A 174 17.20 -5.68 3.55
N VAL A 175 17.23 -4.83 4.58
CA VAL A 175 17.20 -3.36 4.41
C VAL A 175 18.38 -2.87 3.55
N SER A 176 19.56 -3.47 3.71
CA SER A 176 20.75 -3.14 2.91
C SER A 176 20.54 -3.44 1.42
N GLU A 177 19.97 -4.60 1.09
CA GLU A 177 19.63 -4.98 -0.28
C GLU A 177 18.54 -4.07 -0.85
N ALA A 178 17.48 -3.82 -0.07
CA ALA A 178 16.40 -2.93 -0.44
C ALA A 178 16.90 -1.49 -0.72
N ALA A 179 17.80 -0.97 0.11
CA ALA A 179 18.41 0.35 -0.07
C ALA A 179 19.22 0.42 -1.37
N GLY A 180 20.04 -0.58 -1.67
CA GLY A 180 20.77 -0.68 -2.93
C GLY A 180 19.85 -0.65 -4.15
N ILE A 181 18.72 -1.37 -4.09
CA ILE A 181 17.70 -1.39 -5.14
C ILE A 181 17.03 -0.01 -5.31
N VAL A 182 16.69 0.67 -4.20
CA VAL A 182 16.10 2.01 -4.25
C VAL A 182 17.06 3.01 -4.88
N VAL A 183 18.36 2.99 -4.48
CA VAL A 183 19.41 3.83 -5.08
C VAL A 183 19.47 3.66 -6.60
N GLN A 184 19.53 2.41 -7.07
CA GLN A 184 19.60 2.10 -8.50
C GLN A 184 18.40 2.61 -9.29
N ASN A 185 17.19 2.61 -8.68
CA ASN A 185 15.93 2.96 -9.37
C ASN A 185 15.50 4.41 -9.17
N SER A 186 16.04 5.12 -8.18
CA SER A 186 15.69 6.54 -7.91
C SER A 186 16.81 7.52 -8.22
N GLY A 187 18.08 7.05 -8.24
CA GLY A 187 19.24 7.93 -8.31
C GLY A 187 19.57 8.65 -7.00
N ALA A 188 18.85 8.33 -5.91
CA ALA A 188 19.06 8.95 -4.60
C ALA A 188 20.32 8.43 -3.88
N SER A 189 20.76 9.13 -2.84
CA SER A 189 21.86 8.65 -1.98
C SER A 189 21.44 7.42 -1.16
N PRO A 190 22.39 6.60 -0.67
CA PRO A 190 22.09 5.48 0.22
C PRO A 190 21.35 5.89 1.50
N GLU A 191 21.63 7.08 2.02
CA GLU A 191 20.94 7.65 3.19
C GLU A 191 19.49 7.99 2.86
N GLN A 192 19.25 8.70 1.78
CA GLN A 192 17.90 9.02 1.29
C GLN A 192 17.10 7.75 1.02
N ALA A 193 17.71 6.71 0.46
CA ALA A 193 17.07 5.43 0.22
C ALA A 193 16.63 4.74 1.52
N ARG A 194 17.46 4.76 2.57
CA ARG A 194 17.09 4.22 3.89
C ARG A 194 15.95 4.98 4.53
N VAL A 195 16.00 6.32 4.50
CA VAL A 195 14.92 7.19 4.99
C VAL A 195 13.60 6.90 4.28
N ALA A 196 13.62 6.81 2.94
CA ALA A 196 12.44 6.52 2.15
C ALA A 196 11.86 5.13 2.44
N LEU A 197 12.72 4.10 2.56
CA LEU A 197 12.28 2.75 2.93
C LEU A 197 11.62 2.73 4.30
N GLN A 198 12.18 3.44 5.26
CA GLN A 198 11.61 3.51 6.60
C GLN A 198 10.26 4.25 6.62
N ALA A 199 10.14 5.37 5.91
CA ALA A 199 8.89 6.11 5.77
C ALA A 199 7.81 5.31 5.03
N CYS A 200 8.22 4.35 4.17
CA CYS A 200 7.34 3.52 3.35
C CYS A 200 7.18 2.08 3.87
N ASP A 201 7.44 1.82 5.16
CA ASP A 201 7.34 0.48 5.78
C ASP A 201 8.11 -0.63 5.02
N GLY A 202 9.29 -0.30 4.49
CA GLY A 202 10.14 -1.22 3.74
C GLY A 202 9.72 -1.49 2.30
N SER A 203 8.69 -0.82 1.79
CA SER A 203 8.23 -0.98 0.40
C SER A 203 9.18 -0.29 -0.58
N ILE A 204 9.92 -1.07 -1.35
CA ILE A 204 10.87 -0.58 -2.36
C ILE A 204 10.17 0.30 -3.39
N THR A 205 9.03 -0.15 -3.92
CA THR A 205 8.26 0.60 -4.92
C THR A 205 7.81 1.94 -4.40
N ARG A 206 7.18 1.96 -3.20
CA ARG A 206 6.75 3.21 -2.58
C ARG A 206 7.92 4.12 -2.23
N ALA A 207 9.06 3.58 -1.82
CA ALA A 207 10.26 4.36 -1.55
C ALA A 207 10.82 5.02 -2.81
N VAL A 208 10.85 4.31 -3.94
CA VAL A 208 11.26 4.89 -5.24
C VAL A 208 10.30 5.99 -5.69
N GLU A 209 8.99 5.75 -5.61
CA GLU A 209 7.96 6.75 -5.93
C GLU A 209 8.04 7.97 -5.00
N PHE A 210 8.28 7.73 -3.71
CA PHE A 210 8.45 8.77 -2.70
C PHE A 210 9.61 9.70 -3.05
N LEU A 211 10.77 9.15 -3.41
CA LEU A 211 11.96 9.92 -3.75
C LEU A 211 11.85 10.68 -5.09
N LYS A 212 10.98 10.21 -5.98
CA LYS A 212 10.72 10.87 -7.28
C LYS A 212 9.68 11.98 -7.21
N SER A 213 8.89 12.06 -6.13
CA SER A 213 7.85 13.07 -5.98
C SER A 213 8.32 14.21 -5.07
N LYS A 214 8.40 15.41 -5.65
CA LYS A 214 8.75 16.63 -4.91
C LYS A 214 7.72 16.93 -3.83
N GLU A 215 6.44 16.75 -4.14
CA GLU A 215 5.34 17.00 -3.21
C GLU A 215 5.43 16.08 -1.97
N ARG A 216 5.81 14.81 -2.18
CA ARG A 216 5.97 13.85 -1.05
C ARG A 216 7.16 14.21 -0.17
N LEU A 217 8.24 14.70 -0.75
CA LEU A 217 9.42 15.17 0.00
C LEU A 217 9.09 16.44 0.80
N GLU A 218 8.39 17.40 0.20
CA GLU A 218 7.91 18.62 0.89
C GLU A 218 6.93 18.27 2.01
N PHE A 219 6.02 17.33 1.77
CA PHE A 219 5.10 16.84 2.80
C PHE A 219 5.84 16.20 3.97
N ARG A 220 6.86 15.35 3.71
CA ARG A 220 7.71 14.78 4.76
C ARG A 220 8.40 15.87 5.57
N ALA A 221 9.00 16.84 4.90
CA ALA A 221 9.68 17.96 5.58
C ALA A 221 8.73 18.69 6.52
N ARG A 222 7.49 18.95 6.09
CA ARG A 222 6.46 19.60 6.91
C ARG A 222 6.04 18.77 8.12
N VAL A 223 5.85 17.46 7.96
CA VAL A 223 5.54 16.56 9.09
C VAL A 223 6.66 16.59 10.12
N LEU A 224 7.92 16.52 9.70
CA LEU A 224 9.08 16.55 10.60
C LEU A 224 9.23 17.90 11.31
N GLU A 225 8.93 19.01 10.63
CA GLU A 225 8.90 20.35 11.23
C GLU A 225 7.84 20.44 12.33
N VAL A 226 6.61 19.94 12.09
CA VAL A 226 5.55 19.87 13.09
C VAL A 226 6.00 19.05 14.30
N LEU A 227 6.60 17.87 14.10
CA LEU A 227 7.07 17.01 15.19
C LEU A 227 8.16 17.69 16.02
N ALA A 228 9.07 18.45 15.40
CA ALA A 228 10.08 19.24 16.11
C ALA A 228 9.46 20.38 16.94
N CYS A 229 8.34 20.96 16.49
CA CYS A 229 7.65 22.05 17.17
C CYS A 229 6.75 21.59 18.33
N LEU A 230 6.35 20.30 18.39
CA LEU A 230 5.36 19.79 19.38
C LEU A 230 5.74 20.10 20.83
N ARG A 231 7.03 20.15 21.18
CA ARG A 231 7.49 20.45 22.54
C ARG A 231 7.00 21.81 23.05
N ARG A 232 6.98 22.80 22.17
CA ARG A 232 6.64 24.22 22.54
C ARG A 232 5.19 24.54 22.23
N ALA A 233 4.49 23.65 21.53
CA ALA A 233 3.13 23.85 21.08
C ALA A 233 2.12 23.72 22.24
N ASP A 234 1.17 24.62 22.31
CA ASP A 234 -0.04 24.44 23.10
C ASP A 234 -1.09 23.59 22.37
N ASP A 235 -2.28 23.44 22.95
CA ASP A 235 -3.32 22.60 22.33
C ASP A 235 -3.86 23.21 21.03
N TRP A 236 -3.94 24.54 20.95
CA TRP A 236 -4.40 25.24 19.76
C TRP A 236 -3.38 25.17 18.62
N ASP A 237 -2.09 25.29 18.95
CA ASP A 237 -1.01 25.10 17.99
C ASP A 237 -1.06 23.69 17.38
N VAL A 238 -1.26 22.67 18.23
CA VAL A 238 -1.32 21.27 17.77
C VAL A 238 -2.51 21.03 16.84
N ILE A 239 -3.69 21.57 17.19
CA ILE A 239 -4.87 21.51 16.33
C ILE A 239 -4.62 22.24 15.00
N GLY A 240 -3.95 23.39 15.02
CA GLY A 240 -3.55 24.13 13.83
C GLY A 240 -2.58 23.33 12.95
N PHE A 241 -1.61 22.65 13.54
CA PHE A 241 -0.69 21.77 12.82
C PHE A 241 -1.41 20.57 12.20
N ALA A 242 -2.31 19.94 12.93
CA ALA A 242 -3.11 18.82 12.42
C ALA A 242 -3.96 19.25 11.23
N ALA A 243 -4.63 20.40 11.32
CA ALA A 243 -5.42 20.96 10.22
C ALA A 243 -4.57 21.22 8.96
N ASP A 244 -3.38 21.85 9.10
CA ASP A 244 -2.44 22.05 7.98
C ASP A 244 -2.02 20.71 7.34
N LEU A 245 -1.67 19.71 8.14
CA LEU A 245 -1.26 18.42 7.64
C LEU A 245 -2.41 17.70 6.89
N VAL A 246 -3.64 17.77 7.39
CA VAL A 246 -4.81 17.18 6.74
C VAL A 246 -5.13 17.88 5.40
N VAL A 247 -5.01 19.20 5.35
CA VAL A 247 -5.15 19.96 4.08
C VAL A 247 -4.13 19.47 3.08
N ARG A 248 -2.87 19.33 3.45
CA ARG A 248 -1.79 18.84 2.57
C ARG A 248 -1.99 17.40 2.11
N VAL A 249 -2.59 16.55 2.94
CA VAL A 249 -3.00 15.19 2.57
C VAL A 249 -4.08 15.21 1.48
N LYS A 250 -4.99 16.19 1.52
CA LYS A 250 -6.13 16.30 0.59
C LYS A 250 -5.79 16.99 -0.73
N LEU A 251 -4.83 17.91 -0.75
CA LEU A 251 -4.45 18.69 -1.94
C LEU A 251 -4.22 17.83 -3.21
N PRO A 252 -3.46 16.73 -3.18
CA PRO A 252 -3.28 15.90 -4.38
C PRO A 252 -4.55 15.18 -4.84
N LEU A 253 -5.59 15.14 -3.98
CA LEU A 253 -6.84 14.45 -4.27
C LEU A 253 -7.83 15.37 -5.00
N ASP A 254 -7.67 16.68 -4.88
CA ASP A 254 -8.55 17.65 -5.54
C ASP A 254 -8.39 17.60 -7.06
N THR A 255 -7.18 17.40 -7.57
CA THR A 255 -6.91 17.15 -8.99
C THR A 255 -7.59 15.88 -9.47
N VAL A 256 -7.50 14.80 -8.71
CA VAL A 256 -8.13 13.51 -9.05
C VAL A 256 -9.65 13.63 -9.02
N ARG A 257 -10.20 14.39 -8.07
CA ARG A 257 -11.63 14.67 -7.99
C ARG A 257 -12.11 15.46 -9.21
N ALA A 258 -11.40 16.52 -9.57
CA ALA A 258 -11.71 17.34 -10.73
C ALA A 258 -11.67 16.53 -12.04
N GLU A 259 -10.68 15.66 -12.21
CA GLU A 259 -10.59 14.76 -13.37
C GLU A 259 -11.78 13.78 -13.41
N GLN A 260 -12.17 13.20 -12.27
CA GLN A 260 -13.31 12.28 -12.17
C GLN A 260 -14.66 12.96 -12.44
N GLU A 261 -14.80 14.20 -11.97
CA GLU A 261 -16.01 15.01 -12.21
C GLU A 261 -16.10 15.41 -13.67
N ALA A 262 -14.99 15.79 -14.31
CA ALA A 262 -14.93 16.11 -15.74
C ALA A 262 -15.26 14.87 -16.60
N GLU A 263 -14.67 13.71 -16.32
CA GLU A 263 -14.96 12.46 -17.03
C GLU A 263 -16.45 12.07 -16.90
N LEU A 264 -17.04 12.27 -15.71
CA LEU A 264 -18.44 11.99 -15.48
C LEU A 264 -19.35 12.97 -16.25
N ALA A 265 -18.99 14.26 -16.28
CA ALA A 265 -19.75 15.28 -16.99
C ALA A 265 -19.75 15.05 -18.52
N GLU A 266 -18.59 14.70 -19.10
CA GLU A 266 -18.49 14.37 -20.52
C GLU A 266 -19.36 13.19 -20.96
N ASN A 267 -19.57 12.22 -20.05
CA ASN A 267 -20.31 11.00 -20.36
C ASN A 267 -21.75 10.99 -19.82
N ALA A 268 -22.17 12.04 -19.11
CA ALA A 268 -23.47 12.08 -18.43
C ALA A 268 -24.66 11.89 -19.37
N ASP A 269 -24.61 12.47 -20.58
CA ASP A 269 -25.69 12.41 -21.56
C ASP A 269 -25.86 11.00 -22.20
N PHE A 270 -24.82 10.17 -22.13
CA PHE A 270 -24.82 8.83 -22.75
C PHE A 270 -25.02 7.71 -21.74
N LEU A 271 -25.01 8.00 -20.44
CA LEU A 271 -25.08 7.00 -19.37
C LEU A 271 -26.46 6.93 -18.72
N ALA A 272 -26.93 5.72 -18.45
CA ALA A 272 -28.13 5.52 -17.64
C ALA A 272 -27.88 6.02 -16.20
N LYS A 273 -28.92 6.55 -15.54
CA LYS A 273 -28.84 7.07 -14.15
C LYS A 273 -28.26 6.06 -13.15
N SER A 274 -28.49 4.77 -13.36
CA SER A 274 -27.92 3.69 -12.53
C SER A 274 -26.41 3.56 -12.71
N ALA A 275 -25.90 3.71 -13.94
CA ALA A 275 -24.47 3.69 -14.25
C ALA A 275 -23.75 4.91 -13.66
N ILE A 276 -24.35 6.10 -13.74
CA ILE A 276 -23.82 7.32 -13.12
C ILE A 276 -23.65 7.11 -11.61
N ARG A 277 -24.67 6.63 -10.91
CA ARG A 277 -24.58 6.35 -9.46
C ARG A 277 -23.49 5.33 -9.11
N GLN A 278 -23.29 4.32 -9.95
CA GLN A 278 -22.21 3.33 -9.74
C GLN A 278 -20.82 3.97 -9.90
N ILE A 279 -20.66 4.85 -10.90
CA ILE A 279 -19.40 5.56 -11.14
C ILE A 279 -19.12 6.52 -9.98
N GLU A 280 -20.09 7.31 -9.54
CA GLU A 280 -19.97 8.19 -8.38
C GLU A 280 -19.57 7.44 -7.10
N ALA A 281 -20.24 6.31 -6.84
CA ALA A 281 -19.91 5.46 -5.69
C ALA A 281 -18.49 4.88 -5.79
N ARG A 282 -18.04 4.49 -6.99
CA ARG A 282 -16.69 4.03 -7.25
C ARG A 282 -15.67 5.16 -7.02
N ASN A 283 -15.93 6.34 -7.58
CA ASN A 283 -15.07 7.51 -7.45
C ASN A 283 -14.91 7.94 -5.99
N LYS A 284 -16.01 7.99 -5.23
CA LYS A 284 -15.99 8.27 -3.79
C LYS A 284 -15.13 7.26 -3.02
N ARG A 285 -15.26 5.95 -3.32
CA ARG A 285 -14.43 4.91 -2.69
C ARG A 285 -12.95 5.06 -3.04
N GLN A 286 -12.62 5.39 -4.29
CA GLN A 286 -11.24 5.62 -4.72
C GLN A 286 -10.62 6.82 -4.01
N LEU A 287 -11.35 7.93 -3.85
CA LEU A 287 -10.89 9.10 -3.10
C LEU A 287 -10.66 8.76 -1.63
N THR A 288 -11.57 8.01 -1.00
CA THR A 288 -11.43 7.55 0.38
C THR A 288 -10.19 6.66 0.55
N ALA A 289 -9.96 5.71 -0.36
CA ALA A 289 -8.79 4.84 -0.32
C ALA A 289 -7.47 5.61 -0.47
N LYS A 290 -7.41 6.59 -1.41
CA LYS A 290 -6.25 7.46 -1.60
C LYS A 290 -6.01 8.35 -0.37
N THR A 291 -7.06 8.92 0.22
CA THR A 291 -6.96 9.69 1.48
C THR A 291 -6.33 8.83 2.57
N ALA A 292 -6.82 7.62 2.76
CA ALA A 292 -6.28 6.68 3.74
C ALA A 292 -4.81 6.32 3.46
N GLU A 293 -4.41 6.21 2.20
CA GLU A 293 -3.00 5.97 1.82
C GLU A 293 -2.11 7.16 2.19
N SER A 294 -2.53 8.40 1.89
CA SER A 294 -1.79 9.61 2.24
C SER A 294 -1.69 9.81 3.76
N LEU A 295 -2.74 9.49 4.51
CA LEU A 295 -2.72 9.49 5.97
C LEU A 295 -1.75 8.44 6.53
N ARG A 296 -1.69 7.24 5.94
CA ARG A 296 -0.69 6.22 6.32
C ARG A 296 0.73 6.67 6.02
N GLN A 297 0.94 7.52 5.03
CA GLN A 297 2.25 8.12 4.79
C GLN A 297 2.63 9.08 5.93
N LEU A 298 1.69 9.91 6.40
CA LEU A 298 1.89 10.79 7.56
C LEU A 298 2.25 9.98 8.81
N THR A 299 1.45 8.96 9.16
CA THR A 299 1.70 8.10 10.32
C THR A 299 3.00 7.31 10.17
N GLY A 300 3.38 6.90 8.96
CA GLY A 300 4.65 6.25 8.66
C GLY A 300 5.86 7.15 8.93
N ILE A 301 5.82 8.43 8.50
CA ILE A 301 6.85 9.42 8.76
C ILE A 301 6.96 9.69 10.26
N THR A 302 5.83 9.89 10.94
CA THR A 302 5.78 10.12 12.40
C THR A 302 6.39 8.95 13.15
N ARG A 303 6.04 7.73 12.81
CA ARG A 303 6.57 6.50 13.41
C ARG A 303 8.07 6.33 13.16
N SER A 304 8.54 6.69 11.95
CA SER A 304 9.96 6.68 11.61
C SER A 304 10.76 7.61 12.53
N TRP A 305 10.30 8.86 12.70
CA TRP A 305 10.91 9.84 13.57
C TRP A 305 10.90 9.39 15.04
N LEU A 306 9.78 8.90 15.55
CA LEU A 306 9.66 8.39 16.93
C LEU A 306 10.59 7.19 17.18
N ARG A 307 10.82 6.34 16.19
CA ARG A 307 11.76 5.21 16.29
C ARG A 307 13.21 5.70 16.43
N ASP A 308 13.56 6.76 15.73
CA ASP A 308 14.88 7.38 15.84
C ASP A 308 15.05 8.08 17.21
N VAL A 309 14.00 8.76 17.71
CA VAL A 309 13.98 9.30 19.09
C VAL A 309 14.18 8.17 20.11
N MET A 310 13.50 7.05 19.94
CA MET A 310 13.65 5.87 20.80
C MET A 310 15.07 5.31 20.77
N ALA A 311 15.67 5.17 19.57
CA ALA A 311 17.02 4.68 19.39
C ALA A 311 18.05 5.61 20.05
N GLN A 312 17.91 6.92 19.84
CA GLN A 312 18.77 7.94 20.45
C GLN A 312 18.66 7.93 21.98
N ALA A 313 17.43 7.87 22.53
CA ALA A 313 17.17 7.79 23.97
C ALA A 313 17.69 6.48 24.62
N ALA A 314 17.75 5.41 23.84
CA ALA A 314 18.34 4.14 24.28
C ALA A 314 19.87 4.06 24.16
N GLY A 315 20.54 5.13 23.74
CA GLY A 315 22.00 5.17 23.57
C GLY A 315 22.52 4.47 22.30
N ALA A 316 21.68 4.33 21.27
CA ALA A 316 22.02 3.71 20.00
C ALA A 316 21.98 4.72 18.83
N PRO A 317 22.81 5.79 18.82
CA PRO A 317 22.76 6.86 17.81
C PRO A 317 23.06 6.36 16.38
N ASP A 318 23.77 5.24 16.24
CA ASP A 318 24.07 4.63 14.94
C ASP A 318 22.84 4.00 14.27
N GLN A 319 21.76 3.79 15.02
CA GLN A 319 20.49 3.28 14.51
C GLN A 319 19.57 4.40 13.99
N VAL A 320 19.94 5.67 14.17
CA VAL A 320 19.18 6.81 13.65
C VAL A 320 19.27 6.86 12.13
N VAL A 321 18.10 6.82 11.48
CA VAL A 321 17.99 6.80 10.02
C VAL A 321 17.71 8.18 9.44
N ASN A 322 16.87 9.01 10.10
CA ASN A 322 16.55 10.36 9.64
C ASN A 322 17.68 11.34 9.99
N ALA A 323 18.84 11.16 9.37
CA ALA A 323 20.05 11.95 9.63
C ALA A 323 19.88 13.44 9.29
N ASP A 324 19.01 13.77 8.33
CA ASP A 324 18.67 15.13 7.90
C ASP A 324 17.98 15.97 8.99
N VAL A 325 17.36 15.34 9.99
CA VAL A 325 16.70 16.01 11.12
C VAL A 325 17.28 15.56 12.48
N ARG A 326 18.51 15.07 12.48
CA ARG A 326 19.21 14.62 13.71
C ARG A 326 19.13 15.60 14.88
N PRO A 327 19.30 16.93 14.73
CA PRO A 327 19.19 17.86 15.85
C PRO A 327 17.84 17.81 16.56
N SER A 328 16.74 17.68 15.83
CA SER A 328 15.40 17.58 16.44
C SER A 328 15.18 16.25 17.16
N ILE A 329 15.78 15.16 16.66
CA ILE A 329 15.75 13.84 17.29
C ILE A 329 16.52 13.87 18.62
N GLU A 330 17.71 14.45 18.62
CA GLU A 330 18.55 14.61 19.84
C GLU A 330 17.87 15.48 20.89
N GLU A 331 17.25 16.61 20.49
CA GLU A 331 16.49 17.48 21.39
C GLU A 331 15.29 16.73 22.01
N ALA A 332 14.57 15.95 21.23
CA ALA A 332 13.44 15.15 21.72
C ALA A 332 13.93 14.04 22.66
N ALA A 333 14.96 13.29 22.27
CA ALA A 333 15.53 12.19 23.06
C ALA A 333 16.11 12.63 24.41
N ALA A 334 16.67 13.84 24.49
CA ALA A 334 17.17 14.39 25.74
C ALA A 334 16.07 14.64 26.79
N ARG A 335 14.80 14.59 26.42
CA ARG A 335 13.65 14.92 27.28
C ARG A 335 12.66 13.77 27.46
N THR A 336 12.91 12.66 26.82
CA THR A 336 12.09 11.46 26.90
C THR A 336 12.95 10.22 27.12
N ASP A 337 12.33 9.10 27.34
CA ASP A 337 12.99 7.80 27.42
C ASP A 337 12.46 6.85 26.36
N SER A 338 13.12 5.71 26.22
CA SER A 338 12.74 4.69 25.21
C SER A 338 11.34 4.11 25.44
N ALA A 339 10.87 4.06 26.70
CA ALA A 339 9.55 3.53 27.03
C ALA A 339 8.44 4.52 26.60
N ARG A 340 8.64 5.82 26.85
CA ARG A 340 7.73 6.87 26.36
C ARG A 340 7.71 6.94 24.85
N ALA A 341 8.86 6.88 24.19
CA ALA A 341 8.93 6.83 22.73
C ALA A 341 8.18 5.61 22.15
N ALA A 342 8.30 4.44 22.78
CA ALA A 342 7.54 3.25 22.39
C ALA A 342 6.04 3.42 22.61
N ALA A 343 5.60 4.08 23.70
CA ALA A 343 4.21 4.42 23.95
C ALA A 343 3.65 5.40 22.89
N ALA A 344 4.45 6.40 22.47
CA ALA A 344 4.10 7.32 21.39
C ALA A 344 3.95 6.58 20.03
N ILE A 345 4.80 5.61 19.74
CA ILE A 345 4.64 4.73 18.57
C ILE A 345 3.32 3.95 18.64
N ALA A 346 2.92 3.49 19.84
CA ALA A 346 1.64 2.81 20.02
C ALA A 346 0.45 3.75 19.78
N ALA A 347 0.54 5.04 20.14
CA ALA A 347 -0.47 6.06 19.81
C ALA A 347 -0.63 6.22 18.28
N VAL A 348 0.46 6.29 17.54
CA VAL A 348 0.42 6.34 16.07
C VAL A 348 -0.25 5.09 15.47
N ARG A 349 0.00 3.90 16.02
CA ARG A 349 -0.68 2.67 15.58
C ARG A 349 -2.20 2.69 15.85
N ARG A 350 -2.64 3.29 16.96
CA ARG A 350 -4.07 3.49 17.23
C ARG A 350 -4.71 4.43 16.19
N CYS A 351 -4.01 5.48 15.79
CA CYS A 351 -4.44 6.37 14.71
C CYS A 351 -4.58 5.59 13.39
N ASP A 352 -3.60 4.76 13.01
CA ASP A 352 -3.70 3.90 11.81
C ASP A 352 -4.93 2.98 11.85
N ALA A 353 -5.24 2.41 13.00
CA ALA A 353 -6.43 1.59 13.19
C ALA A 353 -7.72 2.43 13.04
N ALA A 354 -7.80 3.61 13.68
CA ALA A 354 -8.96 4.50 13.61
C ALA A 354 -9.25 4.97 12.17
N ILE A 355 -8.22 5.30 11.40
CA ILE A 355 -8.34 5.63 9.96
C ILE A 355 -8.99 4.46 9.19
N SER A 356 -8.67 3.23 9.54
CA SER A 356 -9.24 2.04 8.89
C SER A 356 -10.73 1.83 9.22
N TYR A 357 -11.23 2.43 10.29
CA TYR A 357 -12.64 2.40 10.71
C TYR A 357 -13.46 3.64 10.28
N ASN A 358 -12.97 4.40 9.28
CA ASN A 358 -13.63 5.62 8.76
C ASN A 358 -13.89 6.71 9.81
N VAL A 359 -13.06 6.80 10.83
CA VAL A 359 -13.05 7.96 11.73
C VAL A 359 -12.55 9.18 10.94
N SER A 360 -13.06 10.38 11.25
CA SER A 360 -12.62 11.62 10.58
C SER A 360 -11.08 11.73 10.61
N PRO A 361 -10.45 11.99 9.45
CA PRO A 361 -9.01 12.23 9.38
C PRO A 361 -8.53 13.32 10.33
N GLU A 362 -9.28 14.42 10.44
CA GLU A 362 -9.00 15.54 11.31
C GLU A 362 -8.90 15.06 12.77
N THR A 363 -9.96 14.42 13.26
CA THR A 363 -10.03 13.89 14.63
C THR A 363 -8.91 12.88 14.92
N CYS A 364 -8.57 12.03 13.94
CA CYS A 364 -7.50 11.04 14.10
C CYS A 364 -6.13 11.71 14.27
N ILE A 365 -5.84 12.74 13.47
CA ILE A 365 -4.54 13.42 13.50
C ILE A 365 -4.44 14.34 14.71
N ASP A 366 -5.51 15.08 15.07
CA ASP A 366 -5.58 15.87 16.30
C ASP A 366 -5.24 15.01 17.52
N ALA A 367 -5.98 13.91 17.71
CA ALA A 367 -5.78 13.00 18.83
C ALA A 367 -4.36 12.41 18.85
N MET A 368 -3.85 12.01 17.70
CA MET A 368 -2.51 11.44 17.57
C MET A 368 -1.43 12.44 17.97
N LEU A 369 -1.47 13.68 17.47
CA LEU A 369 -0.43 14.68 17.74
C LEU A 369 -0.48 15.15 19.19
N LEU A 370 -1.67 15.36 19.76
CA LEU A 370 -1.84 15.69 21.17
C LEU A 370 -1.28 14.56 22.06
N GLU A 371 -1.64 13.32 21.78
CA GLU A 371 -1.19 12.16 22.55
C GLU A 371 0.33 11.95 22.44
N VAL A 372 0.90 12.07 21.24
CA VAL A 372 2.36 11.98 21.01
C VAL A 372 3.10 13.07 21.80
N ARG A 373 2.63 14.34 21.75
CA ARG A 373 3.21 15.44 22.52
C ARG A 373 3.19 15.15 24.01
N ASP A 374 2.04 14.76 24.55
CA ASP A 374 1.83 14.57 25.97
C ASP A 374 2.65 13.38 26.51
N ILE A 375 2.76 12.31 25.74
CA ILE A 375 3.62 11.17 26.06
C ILE A 375 5.10 11.55 26.07
N LEU A 376 5.58 12.24 25.03
CA LEU A 376 7.00 12.57 24.92
C LEU A 376 7.46 13.61 25.95
N TYR A 377 6.63 14.61 26.25
CA TYR A 377 7.05 15.81 27.00
C TYR A 377 6.38 15.94 28.36
N GLY A 378 5.63 14.93 28.82
CA GLY A 378 5.23 14.82 30.24
C GLY A 378 4.07 15.70 30.67
N ARG A 379 3.18 16.13 29.77
CA ARG A 379 1.85 16.57 30.17
C ARG A 379 1.07 15.37 30.65
N ALA A 380 0.57 15.37 31.88
CA ALA A 380 -0.14 14.25 32.48
C ALA A 380 -1.34 13.87 31.60
N LEU A 381 -1.31 12.66 31.04
CA LEU A 381 -2.50 12.08 30.41
C LEU A 381 -3.59 12.03 31.48
N PRO A 382 -4.79 12.56 31.26
CA PRO A 382 -5.91 12.25 32.12
C PRO A 382 -6.06 10.72 32.11
N ASN A 383 -6.09 10.07 33.27
CA ASN A 383 -6.19 8.63 33.47
C ASN A 383 -7.20 8.02 32.48
N ALA A 384 -6.72 7.60 31.33
CA ALA A 384 -7.48 6.82 30.38
C ALA A 384 -7.44 5.37 30.89
N ALA A 385 -8.35 5.07 31.82
CA ALA A 385 -8.75 3.68 32.04
C ALA A 385 -9.08 3.06 30.66
N PRO A 386 -8.60 1.85 30.35
CA PRO A 386 -8.95 1.19 29.09
C PRO A 386 -10.46 0.98 29.06
N ARG A 387 -11.18 1.81 28.31
CA ARG A 387 -12.56 1.49 27.97
C ARG A 387 -12.50 0.26 27.09
N ALA A 388 -12.75 -0.90 27.71
CA ALA A 388 -13.06 -2.12 27.04
C ALA A 388 -14.27 -1.88 26.14
N TYR A 389 -14.04 -1.78 24.84
CA TYR A 389 -15.10 -1.99 23.86
C TYR A 389 -15.36 -3.50 23.83
N ALA A 390 -16.16 -3.97 24.79
CA ALA A 390 -16.83 -5.25 24.74
C ALA A 390 -18.13 -5.03 23.96
N ARG A 391 -18.25 -5.74 22.89
CA ARG A 391 -19.33 -6.35 22.10
C ARG A 391 -19.36 -5.92 20.65
#